data_52cd9362f80ecfafd00b5f4fab55e753
#
_entry.id   52cd9362f80ecfafd00b5f4fab55e753
#
_cell.length_a   1.000
_cell.length_b   1.000
_cell.length_c   1.000
_cell.angle_alpha   90.00
_cell.angle_beta   90.00
_cell.angle_gamma   90.00
#
_symmetry.space_group_name_H-M   'P 1'
#
loop_
_entity.id
_entity.type
_entity.pdbx_description
1 polymer ?
#
loop_
_entity_poly.entity_id
_entity_poly.type
_entity_poly.pdbx_seq_one_letter_code
_entity_poly.pdbx_strand_id
1 'polypeptide(L)'
;MLYSKDGYSWKDLDTVLLRPAIGSQKVMRDPSMVQGPDGVFHLVWTSSWRGDKGFGYASSKDLIHWSEQRFIPVMEKEPTTVNVWAPELFYDDEANQYIIIWASCIPGRFERGIEEDSNNHRMYVTTTKDFINFSPTRLFLDPAFSVIDAVIVKRASKDYILVLKDNTRPERDIKVAFSDSPLGPWKNVSKAFTDSYTEGPSVVKLKNEWLIYYDAYRKKIYDASSTKDFIHFESATNKVKVPEAHKHGTIIRVKEKVLKQLLAEYKP
;
A
#
# COMPACT_ATOMS: atom_id res chain seq x y z
N MET A 1 -7.16 14.04 6.10
CA MET A 1 -5.78 13.50 6.19
C MET A 1 -5.32 13.53 7.64
N LEU A 2 -4.56 12.50 8.09
CA LEU A 2 -4.00 12.48 9.44
C LEU A 2 -2.52 12.88 9.47
N TYR A 3 -2.07 13.42 10.60
CA TYR A 3 -0.66 13.64 10.89
C TYR A 3 -0.32 13.22 12.33
N SER A 4 0.92 12.82 12.53
CA SER A 4 1.48 12.45 13.85
C SER A 4 2.89 12.98 13.99
N LYS A 5 3.31 13.30 15.22
CA LYS A 5 4.70 13.66 15.55
C LYS A 5 5.51 12.49 16.10
N ASP A 6 4.83 11.48 16.60
CA ASP A 6 5.43 10.34 17.30
C ASP A 6 5.18 8.98 16.60
N GLY A 7 4.26 8.95 15.63
CA GLY A 7 3.82 7.75 14.95
C GLY A 7 2.80 6.91 15.74
N TYR A 8 2.38 7.36 16.92
CA TYR A 8 1.38 6.69 17.76
C TYR A 8 0.08 7.48 17.89
N SER A 9 0.19 8.79 18.09
CA SER A 9 -0.96 9.67 18.30
C SER A 9 -1.23 10.49 17.05
N TRP A 10 -2.36 10.23 16.39
CA TRP A 10 -2.74 10.87 15.15
C TRP A 10 -3.79 11.96 15.37
N LYS A 11 -3.69 13.01 14.59
CA LYS A 11 -4.63 14.13 14.57
C LYS A 11 -5.15 14.31 13.16
N ASP A 12 -6.45 14.65 13.03
CA ASP A 12 -7.01 14.99 11.74
C ASP A 12 -6.65 16.42 11.33
N LEU A 13 -6.29 16.58 10.06
CA LEU A 13 -6.12 17.87 9.43
C LEU A 13 -7.45 18.43 8.90
N ASP A 14 -8.51 17.60 8.92
CA ASP A 14 -9.86 17.92 8.46
C ASP A 14 -9.88 18.49 7.02
N THR A 15 -9.05 17.90 6.16
CA THR A 15 -8.95 18.33 4.76
C THR A 15 -8.79 17.18 3.80
N VAL A 16 -9.19 17.42 2.56
CA VAL A 16 -8.97 16.55 1.40
C VAL A 16 -7.88 17.18 0.53
N LEU A 17 -6.70 16.55 0.50
CA LEU A 17 -5.56 17.06 -0.26
C LEU A 17 -5.74 16.95 -1.78
N LEU A 18 -6.39 15.89 -2.25
CA LEU A 18 -6.63 15.65 -3.66
C LEU A 18 -7.97 14.92 -3.86
N ARG A 19 -8.82 15.46 -4.73
CA ARG A 19 -10.07 14.79 -5.13
C ARG A 19 -9.84 14.01 -6.42
N PRO A 20 -10.24 12.71 -6.50
CA PRO A 20 -10.04 11.91 -7.70
C PRO A 20 -10.87 12.46 -8.87
N ALA A 21 -10.22 12.58 -10.03
CA ALA A 21 -10.83 13.08 -11.26
C ALA A 21 -10.76 12.07 -12.42
N ILE A 22 -9.99 10.99 -12.26
CA ILE A 22 -9.74 9.99 -13.30
C ILE A 22 -10.24 8.60 -12.87
N GLY A 23 -10.26 7.67 -13.83
CA GLY A 23 -10.81 6.32 -13.65
C GLY A 23 -12.33 6.30 -13.91
N SER A 24 -12.88 5.12 -14.18
CA SER A 24 -14.29 4.96 -14.54
C SER A 24 -15.26 5.36 -13.42
N GLN A 25 -14.83 5.18 -12.16
CA GLN A 25 -15.65 5.50 -10.98
C GLN A 25 -15.17 6.78 -10.26
N LYS A 26 -14.05 7.36 -10.67
CA LYS A 26 -13.46 8.56 -10.03
C LYS A 26 -13.39 8.45 -8.52
N VAL A 27 -12.95 7.30 -8.02
CA VAL A 27 -12.71 7.06 -6.60
C VAL A 27 -11.22 7.09 -6.29
N MET A 28 -10.87 7.39 -5.06
CA MET A 28 -9.53 7.23 -4.52
C MET A 28 -9.61 6.28 -3.34
N ARG A 29 -9.25 5.03 -3.60
CA ARG A 29 -9.16 4.01 -2.55
C ARG A 29 -7.70 3.58 -2.43
N ASP A 30 -7.35 3.06 -1.26
CA ASP A 30 -6.08 2.41 -1.02
C ASP A 30 -4.88 3.25 -1.53
N PRO A 31 -4.78 4.54 -1.13
CA PRO A 31 -3.71 5.40 -1.63
C PRO A 31 -2.36 4.97 -1.08
N SER A 32 -1.36 4.90 -1.94
CA SER A 32 0.04 4.72 -1.55
C SER A 32 0.89 5.88 -2.03
N MET A 33 1.81 6.33 -1.18
CA MET A 33 2.65 7.47 -1.44
C MET A 33 4.10 7.23 -1.02
N VAL A 34 5.04 7.73 -1.82
CA VAL A 34 6.45 7.77 -1.49
C VAL A 34 7.03 9.13 -1.86
N GLN A 35 8.02 9.62 -1.12
CA GLN A 35 8.82 10.76 -1.51
C GLN A 35 10.08 10.29 -2.23
N GLY A 36 10.28 10.76 -3.46
CA GLY A 36 11.46 10.48 -4.25
C GLY A 36 12.72 11.21 -3.75
N PRO A 37 13.91 10.86 -4.28
CA PRO A 37 15.17 11.49 -3.92
C PRO A 37 15.23 12.97 -4.31
N ASP A 38 14.46 13.38 -5.31
CA ASP A 38 14.27 14.77 -5.75
C ASP A 38 13.33 15.59 -4.84
N GLY A 39 12.75 14.94 -3.84
CA GLY A 39 11.81 15.53 -2.89
C GLY A 39 10.37 15.59 -3.40
N VAL A 40 10.07 15.05 -4.57
CA VAL A 40 8.71 14.96 -5.10
C VAL A 40 7.95 13.81 -4.42
N PHE A 41 6.74 14.07 -4.01
CA PHE A 41 5.80 13.05 -3.53
C PHE A 41 5.07 12.45 -4.73
N HIS A 42 5.10 11.14 -4.83
CA HIS A 42 4.38 10.38 -5.84
C HIS A 42 3.25 9.61 -5.17
N LEU A 43 2.06 9.73 -5.70
CA LEU A 43 0.83 9.12 -5.18
C LEU A 43 0.21 8.22 -6.24
N VAL A 44 -0.13 7.00 -5.87
CA VAL A 44 -0.95 6.07 -6.66
C VAL A 44 -2.17 5.65 -5.86
N TRP A 45 -3.25 5.25 -6.57
CA TRP A 45 -4.49 4.82 -5.91
C TRP A 45 -5.35 3.92 -6.79
N THR A 46 -6.18 3.11 -6.17
CA THR A 46 -7.26 2.37 -6.84
C THR A 46 -8.30 3.36 -7.37
N SER A 47 -8.50 3.40 -8.68
CA SER A 47 -9.39 4.35 -9.37
C SER A 47 -10.82 3.83 -9.57
N SER A 48 -11.03 2.51 -9.41
CA SER A 48 -12.30 1.85 -9.58
C SER A 48 -12.36 0.54 -8.79
N TRP A 49 -13.53 0.19 -8.30
CA TRP A 49 -13.74 -1.10 -7.65
C TRP A 49 -13.58 -2.27 -8.61
N ARG A 50 -14.07 -2.14 -9.84
CA ARG A 50 -13.93 -3.13 -10.90
C ARG A 50 -13.95 -2.43 -12.26
N GLY A 51 -13.36 -3.09 -13.26
CA GLY A 51 -13.41 -2.65 -14.66
C GLY A 51 -12.19 -1.89 -15.13
N ASP A 52 -11.61 -1.00 -14.32
CA ASP A 52 -10.36 -0.32 -14.68
C ASP A 52 -9.18 -1.31 -14.72
N LYS A 53 -8.37 -1.20 -15.76
CA LYS A 53 -7.15 -2.00 -15.96
C LYS A 53 -5.88 -1.24 -15.66
N GLY A 54 -5.97 -0.34 -14.71
CA GLY A 54 -4.89 0.51 -14.27
C GLY A 54 -5.22 1.21 -12.96
N PHE A 55 -4.34 2.08 -12.56
CA PHE A 55 -4.45 2.86 -11.33
C PHE A 55 -4.26 4.35 -11.60
N GLY A 56 -4.67 5.18 -10.64
CA GLY A 56 -4.46 6.62 -10.68
C GLY A 56 -3.08 7.01 -10.20
N TYR A 57 -2.55 8.11 -10.76
CA TYR A 57 -1.28 8.70 -10.38
C TYR A 57 -1.36 10.23 -10.35
N ALA A 58 -0.72 10.83 -9.35
CA ALA A 58 -0.41 12.26 -9.30
C ALA A 58 0.88 12.49 -8.51
N SER A 59 1.47 13.67 -8.64
CA SER A 59 2.66 14.06 -7.89
C SER A 59 2.53 15.46 -7.29
N SER A 60 3.32 15.72 -6.24
CA SER A 60 3.35 17.01 -5.56
C SER A 60 4.72 17.28 -4.95
N LYS A 61 5.14 18.55 -4.88
CA LYS A 61 6.35 18.96 -4.17
C LYS A 61 6.11 19.34 -2.72
N ASP A 62 4.86 19.59 -2.34
CA ASP A 62 4.49 20.19 -1.06
C ASP A 62 3.23 19.57 -0.40
N LEU A 63 2.58 18.60 -1.08
CA LEU A 63 1.30 17.99 -0.70
C LEU A 63 0.09 18.96 -0.75
N ILE A 64 0.29 20.18 -1.23
CA ILE A 64 -0.74 21.21 -1.40
C ILE A 64 -1.09 21.34 -2.88
N HIS A 65 -0.07 21.51 -3.73
CA HIS A 65 -0.22 21.67 -5.17
C HIS A 65 0.09 20.36 -5.87
N TRP A 66 -0.89 19.81 -6.57
CA TRP A 66 -0.80 18.51 -7.24
C TRP A 66 -0.70 18.67 -8.75
N SER A 67 0.06 17.79 -9.38
CA SER A 67 0.10 17.67 -10.83
C SER A 67 -1.27 17.31 -11.40
N GLU A 68 -1.43 17.38 -12.70
CA GLU A 68 -2.53 16.72 -13.41
C GLU A 68 -2.54 15.23 -13.07
N GLN A 69 -3.74 14.69 -12.84
CA GLN A 69 -3.94 13.28 -12.55
C GLN A 69 -3.86 12.46 -13.84
N ARG A 70 -3.20 11.33 -13.78
CA ARG A 70 -3.05 10.42 -14.92
C ARG A 70 -3.53 9.01 -14.55
N PHE A 71 -4.12 8.35 -15.50
CA PHE A 71 -4.44 6.93 -15.44
C PHE A 71 -3.27 6.13 -16.02
N ILE A 72 -2.76 5.15 -15.29
CA ILE A 72 -1.64 4.29 -15.71
C ILE A 72 -2.19 2.91 -16.04
N PRO A 73 -2.26 2.53 -17.32
CA PRO A 73 -2.94 1.32 -17.79
C PRO A 73 -2.03 0.08 -17.74
N VAL A 74 -1.80 -0.47 -16.56
CA VAL A 74 -0.82 -1.55 -16.34
C VAL A 74 -1.32 -2.95 -16.73
N MET A 75 -2.64 -3.15 -16.88
CA MET A 75 -3.25 -4.46 -17.19
C MET A 75 -3.99 -4.47 -18.55
N GLU A 76 -3.72 -3.54 -19.45
CA GLU A 76 -4.38 -3.49 -20.77
C GLU A 76 -4.18 -4.75 -21.63
N LYS A 77 -3.00 -5.39 -21.49
CA LYS A 77 -2.69 -6.64 -22.23
C LYS A 77 -3.38 -7.88 -21.65
N GLU A 78 -4.12 -7.71 -20.56
CA GLU A 78 -4.85 -8.77 -19.87
C GLU A 78 -6.36 -8.46 -19.90
N PRO A 79 -7.05 -8.78 -21.02
CA PRO A 79 -8.41 -8.31 -21.25
C PRO A 79 -9.44 -8.85 -20.25
N THR A 80 -9.17 -9.96 -19.59
CA THR A 80 -10.05 -10.59 -18.60
C THR A 80 -9.77 -10.12 -17.16
N THR A 81 -8.81 -9.21 -16.96
CA THR A 81 -8.56 -8.62 -15.64
C THR A 81 -9.82 -7.99 -15.07
N VAL A 82 -10.15 -8.36 -13.84
CA VAL A 82 -11.34 -7.89 -13.14
C VAL A 82 -11.11 -6.51 -12.50
N ASN A 83 -9.92 -6.29 -11.96
CA ASN A 83 -9.59 -5.13 -11.13
C ASN A 83 -8.07 -4.87 -11.09
N VAL A 84 -7.72 -3.65 -10.67
CA VAL A 84 -6.36 -3.27 -10.24
C VAL A 84 -6.52 -2.59 -8.88
N TRP A 85 -6.16 -3.30 -7.80
CA TRP A 85 -6.40 -2.86 -6.43
C TRP A 85 -5.12 -2.58 -5.67
N ALA A 86 -5.22 -1.61 -4.77
CA ALA A 86 -4.19 -1.26 -3.80
C ALA A 86 -2.79 -1.18 -4.43
N PRO A 87 -2.58 -0.30 -5.43
CA PRO A 87 -1.24 -0.08 -5.94
C PRO A 87 -0.36 0.49 -4.83
N GLU A 88 0.79 -0.15 -4.60
CA GLU A 88 1.74 0.24 -3.57
C GLU A 88 3.07 0.67 -4.19
N LEU A 89 3.58 1.80 -3.73
CA LEU A 89 4.83 2.40 -4.17
C LEU A 89 5.98 2.04 -3.23
N PHE A 90 7.08 1.61 -3.81
CA PHE A 90 8.37 1.47 -3.14
C PHE A 90 9.46 2.14 -3.98
N TYR A 91 10.29 2.97 -3.35
CA TYR A 91 11.49 3.51 -4.00
C TYR A 91 12.68 2.62 -3.68
N ASP A 92 13.24 2.00 -4.73
CA ASP A 92 14.45 1.19 -4.68
C ASP A 92 15.66 2.12 -4.88
N ASP A 93 16.32 2.46 -3.79
CA ASP A 93 17.48 3.35 -3.77
C ASP A 93 18.75 2.72 -4.35
N GLU A 94 18.82 1.39 -4.42
CA GLU A 94 19.95 0.67 -5.01
C GLU A 94 19.88 0.68 -6.54
N ALA A 95 18.69 0.52 -7.12
CA ALA A 95 18.47 0.54 -8.56
C ALA A 95 18.02 1.92 -9.10
N ASN A 96 17.81 2.89 -8.22
CA ASN A 96 17.31 4.23 -8.53
C ASN A 96 16.04 4.18 -9.41
N GLN A 97 15.02 3.46 -8.90
CA GLN A 97 13.74 3.27 -9.57
C GLN A 97 12.59 3.15 -8.57
N TYR A 98 11.39 3.39 -9.06
CA TYR A 98 10.17 3.09 -8.31
C TYR A 98 9.66 1.71 -8.72
N ILE A 99 9.29 0.92 -7.74
CA ILE A 99 8.60 -0.35 -7.89
C ILE A 99 7.14 -0.09 -7.53
N ILE A 100 6.22 -0.49 -8.38
CA ILE A 100 4.79 -0.38 -8.16
C ILE A 100 4.20 -1.78 -8.22
N ILE A 101 3.62 -2.23 -7.13
CA ILE A 101 2.96 -3.53 -7.03
C ILE A 101 1.46 -3.32 -6.82
N TRP A 102 0.63 -4.23 -7.27
CA TRP A 102 -0.82 -4.18 -7.08
C TRP A 102 -1.42 -5.56 -7.14
N ALA A 103 -2.65 -5.70 -6.63
CA ALA A 103 -3.43 -6.92 -6.72
C ALA A 103 -4.36 -6.90 -7.93
N SER A 104 -4.35 -7.98 -8.71
CA SER A 104 -5.31 -8.21 -9.79
C SER A 104 -5.83 -9.64 -9.79
N CYS A 105 -7.09 -9.78 -10.16
CA CYS A 105 -7.71 -11.07 -10.42
C CYS A 105 -7.86 -11.26 -11.92
N ILE A 106 -7.37 -12.41 -12.43
CA ILE A 106 -7.55 -12.86 -13.81
C ILE A 106 -8.23 -14.23 -13.74
N PRO A 107 -9.56 -14.27 -13.99
CA PRO A 107 -10.34 -15.52 -13.88
C PRO A 107 -9.75 -16.69 -14.65
N GLY A 108 -9.73 -17.85 -14.02
CA GLY A 108 -9.23 -19.10 -14.62
C GLY A 108 -7.70 -19.21 -14.72
N ARG A 109 -6.91 -18.19 -14.30
CA ARG A 109 -5.44 -18.23 -14.45
C ARG A 109 -4.73 -19.08 -13.40
N PHE A 110 -5.23 -19.07 -12.18
CA PHE A 110 -4.62 -19.77 -11.04
C PHE A 110 -5.62 -20.67 -10.35
N GLU A 111 -5.13 -21.72 -9.72
CA GLU A 111 -5.96 -22.54 -8.82
C GLU A 111 -6.54 -21.64 -7.73
N ARG A 112 -7.84 -21.79 -7.45
CA ARG A 112 -8.57 -20.89 -6.56
C ARG A 112 -8.90 -21.48 -5.18
N GLY A 113 -8.72 -22.77 -5.00
CA GLY A 113 -9.16 -23.45 -3.78
C GLY A 113 -10.65 -23.20 -3.52
N ILE A 114 -10.96 -22.63 -2.36
CA ILE A 114 -12.32 -22.29 -1.94
C ILE A 114 -12.81 -20.91 -2.44
N GLU A 115 -11.91 -20.12 -3.05
CA GLU A 115 -12.26 -18.77 -3.50
C GLU A 115 -13.11 -18.77 -4.76
N GLU A 116 -13.92 -17.72 -4.91
CA GLU A 116 -14.58 -17.41 -6.16
C GLU A 116 -13.56 -16.98 -7.21
N ASP A 117 -13.82 -17.32 -8.46
CA ASP A 117 -12.90 -16.99 -9.56
C ASP A 117 -12.63 -15.49 -9.70
N SER A 118 -13.61 -14.67 -9.33
CA SER A 118 -13.50 -13.20 -9.31
C SER A 118 -12.79 -12.62 -8.09
N ASN A 119 -12.34 -13.46 -7.13
CA ASN A 119 -11.64 -13.06 -5.90
C ASN A 119 -10.27 -13.76 -5.74
N ASN A 120 -9.83 -14.50 -6.74
CA ASN A 120 -8.56 -15.21 -6.71
C ASN A 120 -7.41 -14.34 -7.22
N HIS A 121 -6.99 -13.38 -6.39
CA HIS A 121 -6.01 -12.37 -6.74
C HIS A 121 -4.56 -12.88 -6.65
N ARG A 122 -3.70 -12.25 -7.44
CA ARG A 122 -2.23 -12.34 -7.33
C ARG A 122 -1.64 -10.94 -7.39
N MET A 123 -0.41 -10.81 -6.88
CA MET A 123 0.32 -9.54 -6.97
C MET A 123 1.06 -9.45 -8.30
N TYR A 124 1.00 -8.28 -8.92
CA TYR A 124 1.68 -7.91 -10.15
C TYR A 124 2.62 -6.73 -9.89
N VAL A 125 3.56 -6.49 -10.79
CA VAL A 125 4.56 -5.43 -10.65
C VAL A 125 4.90 -4.79 -11.98
N THR A 126 5.18 -3.50 -11.92
CA THR A 126 5.92 -2.73 -12.91
C THR A 126 6.97 -1.86 -12.21
N THR A 127 7.96 -1.39 -12.97
CA THR A 127 8.95 -0.44 -12.48
C THR A 127 9.02 0.78 -13.38
N THR A 128 9.42 1.92 -12.81
CA THR A 128 9.62 3.17 -13.56
C THR A 128 10.67 4.02 -12.88
N LYS A 129 11.31 4.89 -13.66
CA LYS A 129 12.23 5.92 -13.15
C LYS A 129 11.63 7.32 -13.17
N ASP A 130 10.59 7.52 -13.97
CA ASP A 130 10.06 8.83 -14.33
C ASP A 130 8.54 8.94 -14.36
N PHE A 131 7.83 7.86 -14.04
CA PHE A 131 6.36 7.73 -14.15
C PHE A 131 5.81 8.03 -15.54
N ILE A 132 6.65 7.95 -16.57
CA ILE A 132 6.30 8.08 -17.99
C ILE A 132 6.51 6.74 -18.68
N ASN A 133 7.69 6.16 -18.48
CA ASN A 133 8.11 4.90 -19.05
C ASN A 133 8.04 3.81 -17.99
N PHE A 134 7.26 2.77 -18.27
CA PHE A 134 7.04 1.64 -17.37
C PHE A 134 7.59 0.35 -17.97
N SER A 135 8.18 -0.50 -17.11
CA SER A 135 8.51 -1.86 -17.52
C SER A 135 7.25 -2.66 -17.84
N PRO A 136 7.33 -3.71 -18.67
CA PRO A 136 6.20 -4.62 -18.86
C PRO A 136 5.69 -5.18 -17.52
N THR A 137 4.36 -5.23 -17.38
CA THR A 137 3.73 -5.90 -16.24
C THR A 137 4.13 -7.36 -16.17
N ARG A 138 4.46 -7.84 -14.98
CA ARG A 138 4.74 -9.24 -14.69
C ARG A 138 4.16 -9.68 -13.36
N LEU A 139 4.00 -10.99 -13.19
CA LEU A 139 3.64 -11.57 -11.92
C LEU A 139 4.73 -11.24 -10.88
N PHE A 140 4.33 -10.75 -9.72
CA PHE A 140 5.19 -10.40 -8.61
C PHE A 140 5.20 -11.47 -7.52
N LEU A 141 4.01 -11.97 -7.17
CA LEU A 141 3.83 -12.97 -6.14
C LEU A 141 2.62 -13.85 -6.44
N ASP A 142 2.85 -15.15 -6.44
CA ASP A 142 1.84 -16.19 -6.33
C ASP A 142 2.16 -17.06 -5.10
N PRO A 143 1.47 -16.86 -3.98
CA PRO A 143 1.68 -17.68 -2.78
C PRO A 143 0.79 -18.91 -2.74
N ALA A 144 0.16 -19.28 -3.86
CA ALA A 144 -0.86 -20.32 -4.01
C ALA A 144 -2.17 -20.06 -3.25
N PHE A 145 -2.40 -18.81 -2.84
CA PHE A 145 -3.66 -18.32 -2.26
C PHE A 145 -3.99 -16.92 -2.77
N SER A 146 -5.23 -16.47 -2.56
CA SER A 146 -5.64 -15.11 -2.94
C SER A 146 -4.93 -14.07 -2.08
N VAL A 147 -4.13 -13.19 -2.71
CA VAL A 147 -3.30 -12.19 -2.02
C VAL A 147 -3.58 -10.78 -2.53
N ILE A 148 -3.74 -9.82 -1.61
CA ILE A 148 -3.90 -8.40 -1.89
C ILE A 148 -3.11 -7.55 -0.89
N ASP A 149 -3.12 -6.23 -1.05
CA ASP A 149 -2.64 -5.24 -0.09
C ASP A 149 -1.21 -5.54 0.42
N ALA A 150 -0.24 -5.58 -0.47
CA ALA A 150 1.12 -5.90 -0.10
C ALA A 150 2.00 -4.64 -0.04
N VAL A 151 2.88 -4.55 0.97
CA VAL A 151 3.80 -3.44 1.22
C VAL A 151 5.24 -3.95 1.31
N ILE A 152 6.15 -3.37 0.51
CA ILE A 152 7.57 -3.70 0.55
C ILE A 152 8.26 -2.87 1.63
N VAL A 153 9.01 -3.51 2.51
CA VAL A 153 9.80 -2.89 3.57
C VAL A 153 11.27 -3.26 3.40
N LYS A 154 12.15 -2.28 3.32
CA LYS A 154 13.61 -2.47 3.35
C LYS A 154 14.10 -2.36 4.79
N ARG A 155 14.66 -3.43 5.36
CA ARG A 155 15.33 -3.39 6.68
C ARG A 155 16.81 -3.01 6.56
N ALA A 156 17.47 -3.59 5.56
CA ALA A 156 18.87 -3.35 5.22
C ALA A 156 19.12 -3.68 3.75
N SER A 157 20.34 -3.53 3.25
CA SER A 157 20.74 -4.07 1.95
C SER A 157 20.55 -5.60 1.93
N LYS A 158 19.93 -6.10 0.86
CA LYS A 158 19.57 -7.52 0.70
C LYS A 158 18.71 -8.10 1.83
N ASP A 159 17.88 -7.26 2.45
CA ASP A 159 16.99 -7.69 3.53
C ASP A 159 15.65 -6.95 3.42
N TYR A 160 14.69 -7.62 2.78
CA TYR A 160 13.37 -7.07 2.47
C TYR A 160 12.27 -7.94 3.06
N ILE A 161 11.23 -7.27 3.53
CA ILE A 161 10.00 -7.88 4.02
C ILE A 161 8.88 -7.46 3.10
N LEU A 162 7.99 -8.39 2.78
CA LEU A 162 6.70 -8.11 2.18
C LEU A 162 5.62 -8.34 3.23
N VAL A 163 4.96 -7.29 3.66
CA VAL A 163 3.76 -7.40 4.50
C VAL A 163 2.58 -7.52 3.54
N LEU A 164 1.77 -8.56 3.66
CA LEU A 164 0.74 -8.90 2.69
C LEU A 164 -0.53 -9.40 3.38
N LYS A 165 -1.68 -9.21 2.74
CA LYS A 165 -2.94 -9.78 3.19
C LYS A 165 -3.20 -11.11 2.47
N ASP A 166 -3.38 -12.18 3.23
CA ASP A 166 -4.08 -13.37 2.77
C ASP A 166 -5.58 -13.04 2.66
N ASN A 167 -6.08 -12.99 1.44
CA ASN A 167 -7.47 -12.64 1.18
C ASN A 167 -8.39 -13.87 1.08
N THR A 168 -7.84 -15.07 1.28
CA THR A 168 -8.60 -16.32 1.24
C THR A 168 -9.59 -16.38 2.40
N ARG A 169 -10.77 -16.92 2.16
CA ARG A 169 -11.72 -17.22 3.23
C ARG A 169 -11.38 -18.54 3.92
N PRO A 170 -11.39 -18.63 5.24
CA PRO A 170 -11.88 -17.64 6.22
C PRO A 170 -10.78 -16.72 6.78
N GLU A 171 -9.51 -16.87 6.39
CA GLU A 171 -8.34 -16.21 6.97
C GLU A 171 -8.50 -14.68 6.94
N ARG A 172 -8.33 -14.04 5.81
CA ARG A 172 -8.41 -12.58 5.64
C ARG A 172 -7.60 -11.85 6.70
N ASP A 173 -6.36 -12.23 6.83
CA ASP A 173 -5.40 -11.78 7.82
C ASP A 173 -4.10 -11.29 7.19
N ILE A 174 -3.19 -10.77 8.00
CA ILE A 174 -1.93 -10.20 7.52
C ILE A 174 -0.77 -11.13 7.89
N LYS A 175 0.10 -11.35 6.90
CA LYS A 175 1.28 -12.21 6.95
C LYS A 175 2.50 -11.44 6.47
N VAL A 176 3.68 -12.03 6.62
CA VAL A 176 4.93 -11.51 6.06
C VAL A 176 5.62 -12.57 5.22
N ALA A 177 6.40 -12.11 4.22
CA ALA A 177 7.33 -12.93 3.46
C ALA A 177 8.68 -12.21 3.39
N PHE A 178 9.74 -12.93 3.03
CA PHE A 178 11.11 -12.45 3.08
C PHE A 178 11.80 -12.59 1.73
N SER A 179 12.72 -11.66 1.41
CA SER A 179 13.54 -11.71 0.21
C SER A 179 14.86 -10.95 0.39
N ASP A 180 15.86 -11.28 -0.40
CA ASP A 180 17.10 -10.52 -0.54
C ASP A 180 17.03 -9.43 -1.63
N SER A 181 15.88 -9.32 -2.30
CA SER A 181 15.60 -8.34 -3.35
C SER A 181 14.20 -7.75 -3.21
N PRO A 182 13.98 -6.45 -3.49
CA PRO A 182 12.64 -5.86 -3.44
C PRO A 182 11.70 -6.38 -4.54
N LEU A 183 12.25 -7.06 -5.54
CA LEU A 183 11.49 -7.68 -6.63
C LEU A 183 11.29 -9.20 -6.43
N GLY A 184 11.67 -9.72 -5.27
CA GLY A 184 11.61 -11.16 -4.97
C GLY A 184 12.81 -11.96 -5.52
N PRO A 185 12.76 -13.30 -5.51
CA PRO A 185 11.61 -14.11 -5.11
C PRO A 185 11.32 -14.03 -3.61
N TRP A 186 10.03 -13.93 -3.26
CA TRP A 186 9.55 -13.92 -1.90
C TRP A 186 9.40 -15.33 -1.34
N LYS A 187 9.87 -15.56 -0.13
CA LYS A 187 9.95 -16.88 0.51
C LYS A 187 9.43 -16.84 1.94
N ASN A 188 9.18 -18.00 2.51
CA ASN A 188 8.86 -18.17 3.93
C ASN A 188 7.67 -17.33 4.37
N VAL A 189 6.53 -17.42 3.64
CA VAL A 189 5.30 -16.77 4.08
C VAL A 189 4.96 -17.25 5.49
N SER A 190 4.82 -16.32 6.41
CA SER A 190 4.59 -16.60 7.83
C SER A 190 3.16 -17.09 8.08
N LYS A 191 2.90 -17.55 9.32
CA LYS A 191 1.55 -17.55 9.87
C LYS A 191 1.07 -16.10 10.02
N ALA A 192 -0.25 -15.92 10.13
CA ALA A 192 -0.84 -14.62 10.42
C ALA A 192 -0.32 -14.07 11.76
N PHE A 193 -0.10 -12.76 11.81
CA PHE A 193 0.22 -12.05 13.05
C PHE A 193 -0.92 -11.13 13.52
N THR A 194 -1.99 -11.06 12.75
CA THR A 194 -3.21 -10.33 13.10
C THR A 194 -4.39 -11.29 13.25
N ASP A 195 -5.46 -10.83 13.88
CA ASP A 195 -6.75 -11.48 13.79
C ASP A 195 -7.27 -11.48 12.35
N SER A 196 -8.23 -12.38 12.06
CA SER A 196 -8.93 -12.37 10.78
C SER A 196 -9.72 -11.08 10.58
N TYR A 197 -9.98 -10.74 9.31
CA TYR A 197 -10.69 -9.53 8.86
C TYR A 197 -9.90 -8.24 9.08
N THR A 198 -8.60 -8.32 8.77
CA THR A 198 -7.68 -7.19 8.70
C THR A 198 -7.17 -7.00 7.29
N GLU A 199 -6.89 -5.75 6.89
CA GLU A 199 -6.44 -5.40 5.54
C GLU A 199 -5.65 -4.08 5.51
N GLY A 200 -5.10 -3.75 4.34
CA GLY A 200 -4.46 -2.47 4.09
C GLY A 200 -3.28 -2.17 5.01
N PRO A 201 -2.27 -3.04 5.11
CA PRO A 201 -1.12 -2.75 5.96
C PRO A 201 -0.36 -1.52 5.48
N SER A 202 0.09 -0.70 6.43
CA SER A 202 1.05 0.38 6.19
C SER A 202 2.11 0.36 7.26
N VAL A 203 3.38 0.44 6.87
CA VAL A 203 4.51 0.17 7.76
C VAL A 203 5.33 1.42 8.00
N VAL A 204 5.58 1.75 9.26
CA VAL A 204 6.46 2.84 9.64
C VAL A 204 7.53 2.39 10.62
N LYS A 205 8.80 2.74 10.33
CA LYS A 205 9.92 2.51 11.26
C LYS A 205 9.93 3.61 12.31
N LEU A 206 9.84 3.25 13.56
CA LEU A 206 10.13 4.13 14.69
C LEU A 206 11.58 3.92 15.19
N LYS A 207 11.97 4.62 16.24
CA LYS A 207 13.35 4.55 16.74
C LYS A 207 13.78 3.13 17.10
N ASN A 208 12.91 2.38 17.79
CA ASN A 208 13.25 1.09 18.37
C ASN A 208 12.40 -0.08 17.84
N GLU A 209 11.36 0.20 17.05
CA GLU A 209 10.42 -0.81 16.54
C GLU A 209 9.84 -0.38 15.20
N TRP A 210 9.16 -1.30 14.53
CA TRP A 210 8.30 -1.05 13.40
C TRP A 210 6.85 -1.11 13.89
N LEU A 211 6.02 -0.18 13.43
CA LEU A 211 4.58 -0.29 13.54
C LEU A 211 4.00 -0.66 12.19
N ILE A 212 3.11 -1.62 12.21
CA ILE A 212 2.33 -2.06 11.06
C ILE A 212 0.89 -1.70 11.38
N TYR A 213 0.39 -0.65 10.74
CA TYR A 213 -1.00 -0.23 10.82
C TYR A 213 -1.84 -1.02 9.83
N TYR A 214 -3.10 -1.27 10.18
CA TYR A 214 -4.05 -1.98 9.31
C TYR A 214 -5.50 -1.66 9.68
N ASP A 215 -6.41 -1.83 8.73
CA ASP A 215 -7.85 -1.73 8.96
C ASP A 215 -8.38 -3.05 9.53
N ALA A 216 -8.79 -3.06 10.79
CA ALA A 216 -9.55 -4.14 11.40
C ALA A 216 -11.05 -3.92 11.11
N TYR A 217 -11.44 -4.13 9.85
CA TYR A 217 -12.67 -3.61 9.27
C TYR A 217 -13.97 -4.13 9.90
N ARG A 218 -13.98 -5.33 10.51
CA ARG A 218 -15.12 -5.80 11.29
C ARG A 218 -15.22 -5.12 12.65
N LYS A 219 -14.08 -4.76 13.25
CA LYS A 219 -14.02 -3.99 14.50
C LYS A 219 -14.25 -2.51 14.26
N LYS A 220 -14.18 -2.04 12.98
CA LYS A 220 -14.28 -0.64 12.56
C LYS A 220 -13.23 0.26 13.22
N ILE A 221 -12.02 -0.25 13.40
CA ILE A 221 -10.88 0.49 13.95
C ILE A 221 -9.69 0.39 13.01
N TYR A 222 -8.88 1.42 12.96
CA TYR A 222 -7.56 1.40 12.36
C TYR A 222 -6.57 1.06 13.47
N ASP A 223 -6.07 -0.17 13.43
CA ASP A 223 -5.29 -0.79 14.51
C ASP A 223 -3.82 -0.91 14.13
N ALA A 224 -2.97 -1.41 15.04
CA ALA A 224 -1.57 -1.65 14.75
C ALA A 224 -1.00 -2.85 15.51
N SER A 225 0.02 -3.45 14.91
CA SER A 225 0.96 -4.37 15.57
C SER A 225 2.36 -3.77 15.56
N SER A 226 3.16 -4.08 16.58
CA SER A 226 4.56 -3.70 16.66
C SER A 226 5.48 -4.91 16.51
N THR A 227 6.66 -4.69 15.93
CA THR A 227 7.70 -5.72 15.79
C THR A 227 9.08 -5.09 15.74
N LYS A 228 10.11 -5.85 16.13
CA LYS A 228 11.52 -5.45 15.97
C LYS A 228 12.21 -6.22 14.84
N ASP A 229 11.66 -7.37 14.45
CA ASP A 229 12.33 -8.35 13.59
C ASP A 229 11.45 -8.93 12.48
N PHE A 230 10.15 -8.64 12.47
CA PHE A 230 9.13 -9.23 11.58
C PHE A 230 8.95 -10.75 11.76
N ILE A 231 9.34 -11.26 12.93
CA ILE A 231 9.13 -12.65 13.36
C ILE A 231 8.24 -12.67 14.59
N HIS A 232 8.50 -11.77 15.54
CA HIS A 232 7.75 -11.63 16.77
C HIS A 232 6.92 -10.35 16.70
N PHE A 233 5.63 -10.47 16.92
CA PHE A 233 4.66 -9.38 16.82
C PHE A 233 3.92 -9.21 18.14
N GLU A 234 3.67 -7.97 18.53
CA GLU A 234 2.87 -7.60 19.68
C GLU A 234 1.76 -6.66 19.24
N SER A 235 0.57 -6.81 19.84
CA SER A 235 -0.50 -5.83 19.63
C SER A 235 -0.08 -4.45 20.11
N ALA A 236 -0.32 -3.44 19.28
CA ALA A 236 -0.10 -2.05 19.62
C ALA A 236 -1.42 -1.27 19.80
N THR A 237 -2.58 -1.95 19.82
CA THR A 237 -3.92 -1.36 19.94
C THR A 237 -4.00 -0.32 21.07
N ASN A 238 -3.44 -0.62 22.24
CA ASN A 238 -3.45 0.31 23.38
C ASN A 238 -2.39 1.42 23.31
N LYS A 239 -1.45 1.34 22.36
CA LYS A 239 -0.39 2.33 22.17
C LYS A 239 -0.79 3.39 21.14
N VAL A 240 -1.57 3.00 20.12
CA VAL A 240 -1.95 3.87 19.03
C VAL A 240 -3.29 4.55 19.28
N LYS A 241 -3.38 5.81 18.85
CA LYS A 241 -4.60 6.63 18.93
C LYS A 241 -4.86 7.20 17.55
N VAL A 242 -5.79 6.59 16.83
CA VAL A 242 -6.20 7.02 15.50
C VAL A 242 -7.64 7.53 15.58
N PRO A 243 -7.97 8.70 15.02
CA PRO A 243 -9.34 9.18 14.92
C PRO A 243 -10.25 8.16 14.23
N GLU A 244 -11.52 8.14 14.61
CA GLU A 244 -12.52 7.23 14.03
C GLU A 244 -12.72 7.47 12.52
N ALA A 245 -13.32 6.50 11.84
CA ALA A 245 -13.65 6.54 10.42
C ALA A 245 -12.46 6.60 9.45
N HIS A 246 -11.25 6.33 9.90
CA HIS A 246 -10.08 6.15 9.05
C HIS A 246 -9.85 4.67 8.74
N LYS A 247 -9.41 4.40 7.52
CA LYS A 247 -9.14 3.05 7.01
C LYS A 247 -7.95 3.12 6.06
N HIS A 248 -7.56 1.97 5.59
CA HIS A 248 -6.63 1.67 4.52
C HIS A 248 -5.97 2.92 3.90
N GLY A 249 -4.78 3.25 4.34
CA GLY A 249 -4.02 4.41 3.89
C GLY A 249 -2.52 4.16 3.99
N THR A 250 -1.73 5.06 3.44
CA THR A 250 -0.27 5.00 3.53
C THR A 250 0.25 5.94 4.60
N ILE A 251 1.30 5.52 5.30
CA ILE A 251 2.00 6.32 6.29
C ILE A 251 3.38 6.64 5.77
N ILE A 252 3.69 7.92 5.63
CA ILE A 252 5.00 8.39 5.20
C ILE A 252 5.62 9.34 6.22
N ARG A 253 6.94 9.38 6.25
CA ARG A 253 7.67 10.40 7.01
C ARG A 253 7.90 11.61 6.14
N VAL A 254 7.63 12.78 6.69
CA VAL A 254 7.90 14.05 6.03
C VAL A 254 8.82 14.91 6.89
N LYS A 255 9.54 15.84 6.27
CA LYS A 255 10.31 16.87 7.00
C LYS A 255 9.34 17.78 7.76
N GLU A 256 9.71 18.23 8.94
CA GLU A 256 8.88 19.10 9.78
C GLU A 256 8.38 20.36 9.04
N LYS A 257 9.17 20.89 8.11
CA LYS A 257 8.78 22.04 7.29
C LYS A 257 7.53 21.76 6.43
N VAL A 258 7.39 20.52 5.90
CA VAL A 258 6.21 20.13 5.09
C VAL A 258 4.97 20.12 5.98
N LEU A 259 5.07 19.54 7.18
CA LEU A 259 3.96 19.55 8.12
C LEU A 259 3.58 20.97 8.54
N LYS A 260 4.55 21.86 8.79
CA LYS A 260 4.29 23.25 9.13
C LYS A 260 3.56 23.99 8.00
N GLN A 261 3.93 23.75 6.75
CA GLN A 261 3.26 24.33 5.58
C GLN A 261 1.81 23.83 5.46
N LEU A 262 1.59 22.51 5.60
CA LEU A 262 0.24 21.93 5.58
C LEU A 262 -0.64 22.50 6.73
N LEU A 263 -0.08 22.63 7.93
CA LEU A 263 -0.81 23.21 9.07
C LEU A 263 -1.11 24.69 8.87
N ALA A 264 -0.25 25.45 8.22
CA ALA A 264 -0.51 26.85 7.91
C ALA A 264 -1.58 27.03 6.83
N GLU A 265 -1.64 26.10 5.85
CA GLU A 265 -2.61 26.16 4.76
C GLU A 265 -4.02 25.70 5.20
N TYR A 266 -4.10 24.63 6.01
CA TYR A 266 -5.36 23.94 6.28
C TYR A 266 -5.86 24.06 7.74
N LYS A 267 -5.05 24.55 8.66
CA LYS A 267 -5.51 24.88 10.00
C LYS A 267 -5.47 26.40 10.17
N PRO A 268 -6.63 27.03 10.38
CA PRO A 268 -6.71 28.44 10.73
C PRO A 268 -6.03 28.76 12.08
#